data_da9ed4d5baa8afefc137d14622a66dc5
#
_entry.id   da9ed4d5baa8afefc137d14622a66dc5
#
_cell.length_a   1.000
_cell.length_b   1.000
_cell.length_c   1.000
_cell.angle_alpha   90.00
_cell.angle_beta   90.00
_cell.angle_gamma   90.00
#
_symmetry.space_group_name_H-M   'P 1'
#
loop_
_entity.id
_entity.type
_entity.pdbx_description
1 polymer ?
#
loop_
_entity_poly.entity_id
_entity_poly.type
_entity_poly.pdbx_seq_one_letter_code
_entity_poly.pdbx_strand_id
1 'polypeptide(L)' 'MALDQAVKNRILQLCGERDISINRLATLSALPPSSVKNILYGKSQNPKLLTIKLICDGLGITLGEFFNTLEFDALEQEII' A
#
# COMPACT_ATOMS: atom_id res chain seq x y z
N MET A 1 -8.07 -11.12 -4.99
CA MET A 1 -7.60 -11.63 -3.68
C MET A 1 -7.82 -10.58 -2.61
N ALA A 2 -8.22 -10.97 -1.41
CA ALA A 2 -8.56 -10.00 -0.36
C ALA A 2 -7.35 -9.24 0.19
N LEU A 3 -6.17 -9.88 0.23
CA LEU A 3 -4.95 -9.25 0.74
C LEU A 3 -4.52 -8.07 -0.14
N ASP A 4 -4.54 -8.21 -1.44
CA ASP A 4 -4.16 -7.11 -2.34
C ASP A 4 -5.15 -5.95 -2.27
N GLN A 5 -6.43 -6.24 -2.07
CA GLN A 5 -7.44 -5.21 -1.86
C GLN A 5 -7.19 -4.45 -0.55
N ALA A 6 -6.80 -5.16 0.52
CA ALA A 6 -6.47 -4.54 1.79
C ALA A 6 -5.25 -3.60 1.67
N VAL A 7 -4.23 -4.02 0.92
CA VAL A 7 -3.05 -3.18 0.65
C VAL A 7 -3.46 -1.91 -0.10
N LYS A 8 -4.26 -2.06 -1.15
CA LYS A 8 -4.77 -0.95 -1.94
C LYS A 8 -5.54 0.05 -1.07
N ASN A 9 -6.47 -0.46 -0.28
CA ASN A 9 -7.29 0.37 0.60
C ASN A 9 -6.43 1.12 1.62
N ARG A 10 -5.40 0.46 2.16
CA ARG A 10 -4.50 1.08 3.13
C ARG A 10 -3.71 2.24 2.51
N ILE A 11 -3.21 2.05 1.30
CA ILE A 11 -2.48 3.12 0.59
C ILE A 11 -3.40 4.32 0.34
N LEU A 12 -4.62 4.07 -0.14
CA LEU A 12 -5.59 5.14 -0.38
C LEU A 12 -5.96 5.86 0.91
N GLN A 13 -6.15 5.13 2.01
CA GLN A 13 -6.44 5.71 3.31
C GLN A 13 -5.31 6.64 3.77
N LEU A 14 -4.07 6.18 3.68
CA LEU A 14 -2.91 6.97 4.11
C LEU A 14 -2.73 8.23 3.26
N CYS A 15 -2.94 8.13 1.96
CA CYS A 15 -2.90 9.30 1.08
C CYS A 15 -4.01 10.29 1.42
N GLY A 16 -5.22 9.80 1.69
CA GLY A 16 -6.35 10.63 2.07
C GLY A 16 -6.12 11.36 3.39
N GLU A 17 -5.58 10.67 4.39
CA GLU A 17 -5.28 11.26 5.70
C GLU A 17 -4.23 12.35 5.60
N ARG A 18 -3.30 12.25 4.65
CA ARG A 18 -2.22 13.21 4.44
C ARG A 18 -2.51 14.24 3.36
N ASP A 19 -3.66 14.11 2.71
CA ASP A 19 -4.07 14.99 1.60
C ASP A 19 -2.98 15.08 0.52
N ILE A 20 -2.48 13.94 0.09
CA ILE A 20 -1.48 13.84 -0.97
C ILE A 20 -2.03 13.03 -2.15
N SER A 21 -1.57 13.38 -3.35
CA SER A 21 -1.91 12.65 -4.57
C SER A 21 -1.08 11.37 -4.69
N ILE A 22 -1.52 10.49 -5.58
CA ILE A 22 -0.76 9.27 -5.91
C ILE A 22 0.61 9.63 -6.51
N ASN A 23 0.67 10.65 -7.37
CA ASN A 23 1.93 11.11 -7.94
C ASN A 23 2.88 11.64 -6.85
N ARG A 24 2.34 12.37 -5.86
CA ARG A 24 3.14 12.84 -4.73
C ARG A 24 3.67 11.68 -3.91
N LEU A 25 2.83 10.67 -3.65
CA LEU A 25 3.27 9.47 -2.95
C LEU A 25 4.43 8.80 -3.68
N ALA A 26 4.32 8.64 -5.00
CA ALA A 26 5.38 8.04 -5.80
C ALA A 26 6.69 8.82 -5.67
N THR A 27 6.63 10.15 -5.74
CA THR A 27 7.79 11.02 -5.58
C THR A 27 8.43 10.82 -4.19
N LEU A 28 7.62 10.83 -3.13
CA LEU A 28 8.11 10.65 -1.76
C LEU A 28 8.72 9.27 -1.53
N SER A 29 8.26 8.28 -2.27
CA SER A 29 8.68 6.88 -2.15
C SER A 29 9.82 6.52 -3.10
N ALA A 30 10.32 7.47 -3.88
CA ALA A 30 11.33 7.26 -4.92
C ALA A 30 10.91 6.16 -5.92
N LEU A 31 9.62 6.14 -6.26
CA LEU A 31 9.05 5.17 -7.20
C LEU A 31 8.51 5.89 -8.43
N PRO A 32 8.55 5.24 -9.60
CA PRO A 32 7.82 5.75 -10.76
C PRO A 32 6.31 5.74 -10.43
N PRO A 33 5.53 6.74 -10.89
CA PRO A 33 4.08 6.72 -10.67
C PRO A 33 3.40 5.45 -11.16
N SER A 34 3.91 4.84 -12.24
CA SER A 34 3.36 3.59 -12.78
C SER A 34 3.43 2.44 -11.78
N SER A 35 4.48 2.39 -10.93
CA SER A 35 4.61 1.33 -9.91
C SER A 35 3.49 1.42 -8.88
N VAL A 36 3.17 2.64 -8.42
CA VAL A 36 2.08 2.85 -7.46
C VAL A 36 0.73 2.59 -8.13
N LYS A 37 0.53 3.07 -9.35
CA LYS A 37 -0.72 2.87 -10.09
C LYS A 37 -0.98 1.39 -10.40
N ASN A 38 0.06 0.60 -10.65
CA ASN A 38 -0.09 -0.84 -10.85
C ASN A 38 -0.64 -1.53 -9.60
N ILE A 39 -0.24 -1.10 -8.42
CA ILE A 39 -0.78 -1.63 -7.16
C ILE A 39 -2.24 -1.23 -7.01
N LEU A 40 -2.57 0.04 -7.30
CA LEU A 40 -3.91 0.57 -7.04
C LEU A 40 -4.94 0.19 -8.09
N TYR A 41 -4.55 0.17 -9.36
CA TYR A 41 -5.48 0.04 -10.48
C TYR A 41 -5.14 -1.08 -11.46
N GLY A 42 -3.96 -1.65 -11.34
CA GLY A 42 -3.50 -2.73 -12.21
C GLY A 42 -3.95 -4.10 -11.72
N LYS A 43 -3.45 -5.13 -12.39
CA LYS A 43 -3.77 -6.52 -12.07
C LYS A 43 -2.77 -7.15 -11.10
N SER A 44 -1.90 -6.35 -10.48
CA SER A 44 -0.92 -6.87 -9.53
C SER A 44 -1.62 -7.36 -8.28
N GLN A 45 -1.56 -8.67 -8.04
CA GLN A 45 -2.12 -9.29 -6.85
C GLN A 45 -1.05 -9.53 -5.78
N ASN A 46 0.20 -9.20 -6.09
CA ASN A 46 1.32 -9.50 -5.20
C ASN A 46 2.38 -8.39 -5.32
N PRO A 47 2.10 -7.20 -4.75
CA PRO A 47 3.09 -6.13 -4.74
C PRO A 47 4.33 -6.58 -3.96
N LYS A 48 5.50 -6.16 -4.44
CA LYS A 48 6.77 -6.51 -3.78
C LYS A 48 6.83 -5.89 -2.41
N LEU A 49 7.35 -6.64 -1.45
CA LEU A 49 7.52 -6.15 -0.08
C LEU A 49 8.43 -4.92 -0.04
N LEU A 50 9.47 -4.89 -0.89
CA LEU A 50 10.33 -3.72 -1.00
C LEU A 50 9.54 -2.47 -1.44
N THR A 51 8.61 -2.62 -2.37
CA THR A 51 7.77 -1.51 -2.81
C THR A 51 6.92 -0.98 -1.66
N ILE A 52 6.36 -1.86 -0.85
CA ILE A 52 5.60 -1.47 0.35
C ILE A 52 6.52 -0.74 1.35
N LYS A 53 7.74 -1.23 1.54
CA LYS A 53 8.70 -0.57 2.43
C LYS A 53 9.03 0.84 1.96
N LEU A 54 9.24 1.03 0.64
CA LEU A 54 9.53 2.35 0.08
C LEU A 54 8.35 3.32 0.28
N ILE A 55 7.13 2.82 0.13
CA ILE A 55 5.92 3.62 0.40
C ILE A 55 5.87 4.02 1.88
N CYS A 56 6.16 3.10 2.79
CA CYS A 56 6.21 3.39 4.21
C CYS A 56 7.26 4.46 4.52
N ASP A 57 8.46 4.33 3.94
CA ASP A 57 9.53 5.31 4.12
C ASP A 57 9.11 6.69 3.60
N GLY A 58 8.47 6.73 2.43
CA GLY A 58 7.95 7.98 1.86
C GLY A 58 6.90 8.65 2.72
N LEU A 59 6.10 7.87 3.43
CA LEU A 59 5.07 8.36 4.34
C LEU A 59 5.57 8.59 5.77
N GLY A 60 6.80 8.18 6.08
CA GLY A 60 7.35 8.32 7.43
C GLY A 60 6.73 7.39 8.45
N ILE A 61 6.28 6.22 8.02
CA ILE A 61 5.70 5.21 8.93
C ILE A 61 6.51 3.92 8.85
N THR A 62 6.30 3.05 9.84
CA THR A 62 6.91 1.73 9.85
C THR A 62 6.05 0.71 9.09
N LEU A 63 6.64 -0.43 8.72
CA LEU A 63 5.87 -1.54 8.16
C LEU A 63 4.81 -2.03 9.16
N GLY A 64 5.15 -2.05 10.45
CA GLY A 64 4.17 -2.43 11.48
C GLY A 64 2.97 -1.50 11.50
N GLU A 65 3.21 -0.19 11.43
CA GLU A 65 2.12 0.79 11.36
C GLU A 65 1.27 0.63 10.10
N PHE A 66 1.91 0.34 8.96
CA PHE A 66 1.19 0.13 7.71
C PHE A 66 0.18 -1.01 7.82
N PHE A 67 0.60 -2.15 8.39
CA PHE A 67 -0.21 -3.36 8.46
C PHE A 67 -1.07 -3.46 9.73
N ASN A 68 -0.97 -2.53 10.65
CA ASN A 68 -1.72 -2.55 11.91
C ASN A 68 -3.12 -1.96 11.72
N THR A 69 -3.99 -2.69 11.03
CA THR A 69 -5.39 -2.30 10.81
C THR A 69 -6.30 -3.49 11.00
N LEU A 70 -7.57 -3.22 11.32
CA LEU A 70 -8.58 -4.26 11.45
C LEU A 70 -8.79 -5.00 10.13
N GLU A 71 -8.67 -4.33 9.01
CA GLU A 71 -8.86 -4.96 7.70
C GLU A 71 -7.82 -6.06 7.47
N PHE A 72 -6.54 -5.81 7.79
CA PHE A 72 -5.51 -6.85 7.66
C PHE A 72 -5.73 -7.98 8.66
N ASP A 73 -6.09 -7.64 9.90
CA ASP A 73 -6.29 -8.64 10.96
C ASP A 73 -7.51 -9.54 10.70
N ALA A 74 -8.49 -9.03 9.97
CA ALA A 74 -9.73 -9.75 9.66
C ALA A 74 -9.64 -10.59 8.39
N LEU A 75 -8.50 -10.59 7.68
CA LEU A 75 -8.36 -11.39 6.47
C LEU A 75 -8.48 -12.89 6.79
N GLU A 76 -9.17 -13.59 5.89
CA GLU A 76 -9.32 -15.04 6.03
C GLU A 76 -7.99 -15.74 5.79
N GLN A 77 -7.86 -16.92 6.38
CA GLN A 77 -6.69 -17.76 6.21
C GLN A 77 -6.56 -18.19 4.74
N GLU A 78 -5.36 -18.03 4.16
CA GLU A 78 -5.11 -18.42 2.77
C GLU A 78 -4.84 -19.93 2.64
N ILE A 79 -4.33 -20.55 3.69
CA ILE A 79 -4.06 -21.98 3.73
C ILE A 79 -5.25 -22.68 4.39
N ILE A 80 -5.78 -23.66 3.69
CA ILE A 80 -6.95 -24.41 4.17
C ILE A 80 -6.51 -25.74 4.77
#